data_9e1abd3a0bfbb6cac3c088c4cca897ab
#
_entry.id   9e1abd3a0bfbb6cac3c088c4cca897ab
#
_cell.length_a   1.000
_cell.length_b   1.000
_cell.length_c   1.000
_cell.angle_alpha   90.00
_cell.angle_beta   90.00
_cell.angle_gamma   90.00
#
_symmetry.space_group_name_H-M   'P 1'
#
loop_
_entity.id
_entity.type
_entity.pdbx_description
1 polymer ?
#
loop_
_entity_poly.entity_id
_entity_poly.type
_entity_poly.pdbx_seq_one_letter_code
_entity_poly.pdbx_strand_id
1 'polypeptide(L)'
;MTTVAPSASPDATATAGSPTVSVLMATYNFRPYLQESVGSILNQTFRDLEFVVIDDGSTDGSDALLREIAAKDARLRLIVRPNKGLTKSLNEGLALCRGEYIARMDADDISLPKRLEKQVAYLRAHPECVLLGSRVLRIDPYGSPLNESDNKLTHEEIDKQLLGEGLGFAITHPVATFRRDAAMKIGGYREQFTASQDLDMWLRLAEVGRIANLPDVLLKYRSHLKSVRFTKLQEQKRLKVVILSDAYTRRGLPLPTAFPEVTWNPPTAAEQMRHWARAALRAKNRSIACKHAMSALRQEPLSAASWKVLAKVCLGKAT
;
A
#
# COMPACT_ATOMS: atom_id res chain seq x y z
N MET A 1 43.52 54.80 20.25
CA MET A 1 42.59 53.87 20.85
C MET A 1 41.60 53.45 19.73
N THR A 2 41.88 52.32 19.11
CA THR A 2 41.17 51.83 17.96
C THR A 2 40.32 50.62 18.43
N THR A 3 39.02 50.81 18.51
CA THR A 3 38.07 49.77 18.91
C THR A 3 37.81 48.84 17.71
N VAL A 4 38.20 47.58 17.86
CA VAL A 4 37.88 46.48 16.92
C VAL A 4 36.48 45.98 17.25
N ALA A 5 35.57 46.02 16.26
CA ALA A 5 34.25 45.41 16.33
C ALA A 5 34.35 43.88 16.20
N PRO A 6 33.49 43.09 16.88
CA PRO A 6 33.51 41.65 16.75
C PRO A 6 32.90 41.22 15.39
N SER A 7 33.65 40.36 14.68
CA SER A 7 33.23 39.74 13.45
C SER A 7 32.04 38.80 13.72
N ALA A 8 30.91 39.07 13.09
CA ALA A 8 29.78 38.15 13.02
C ALA A 8 30.16 36.89 12.23
N SER A 9 30.03 35.74 12.89
CA SER A 9 30.16 34.43 12.27
C SER A 9 29.05 34.27 11.22
N PRO A 10 29.34 33.71 10.03
CA PRO A 10 28.29 33.46 9.05
C PRO A 10 27.40 32.32 9.57
N ASP A 11 26.14 32.64 9.67
CA ASP A 11 25.04 31.71 9.93
C ASP A 11 25.13 30.57 8.93
N ALA A 12 25.36 29.35 9.44
CA ALA A 12 25.32 28.12 8.67
C ALA A 12 23.84 27.75 8.36
N THR A 13 23.24 28.41 7.39
CA THR A 13 22.07 27.88 6.70
C THR A 13 22.54 26.68 5.90
N ALA A 14 22.56 25.50 6.55
CA ALA A 14 22.67 24.23 5.87
C ALA A 14 21.47 24.16 4.90
N THR A 15 21.76 24.28 3.61
CA THR A 15 20.82 23.90 2.55
C THR A 15 20.54 22.41 2.74
N ALA A 16 19.44 22.08 3.43
CA ALA A 16 19.00 20.72 3.57
C ALA A 16 18.75 20.17 2.16
N GLY A 17 19.64 19.28 1.70
CA GLY A 17 19.50 18.59 0.42
C GLY A 17 18.14 17.88 0.36
N SER A 18 17.62 17.63 -0.83
CA SER A 18 16.40 16.84 -0.98
C SER A 18 16.58 15.46 -0.34
N PRO A 19 15.58 14.95 0.42
CA PRO A 19 15.68 13.63 1.04
C PRO A 19 15.79 12.54 -0.04
N THR A 20 16.40 11.41 0.28
CA THR A 20 16.46 10.27 -0.64
C THR A 20 15.06 9.70 -0.89
N VAL A 21 14.22 9.59 0.14
CA VAL A 21 12.87 9.00 0.06
C VAL A 21 11.81 10.00 0.49
N SER A 22 10.76 10.16 -0.32
CA SER A 22 9.49 10.70 0.15
C SER A 22 8.52 9.56 0.38
N VAL A 23 8.06 9.38 1.62
CA VAL A 23 6.93 8.49 1.87
C VAL A 23 5.65 9.25 1.59
N LEU A 24 4.74 8.67 0.81
CA LEU A 24 3.46 9.27 0.42
C LEU A 24 2.28 8.48 0.98
N MET A 25 1.49 9.12 1.83
CA MET A 25 0.25 8.59 2.39
C MET A 25 -0.92 9.54 2.09
N ALA A 26 -2.04 8.98 1.66
CA ALA A 26 -3.34 9.66 1.67
C ALA A 26 -4.26 8.94 2.65
N THR A 27 -4.97 9.68 3.49
CA THR A 27 -5.86 9.12 4.53
C THR A 27 -7.21 9.80 4.54
N TYR A 28 -8.26 9.03 4.90
CA TYR A 28 -9.62 9.53 5.13
C TYR A 28 -10.35 8.60 6.10
N ASN A 29 -10.57 9.07 7.34
CA ASN A 29 -11.28 8.32 8.39
C ASN A 29 -10.60 6.99 8.80
N PHE A 30 -9.28 7.03 9.07
CA PHE A 30 -8.47 5.90 9.51
C PHE A 30 -7.91 6.05 10.95
N ARG A 31 -8.54 6.88 11.79
CA ARG A 31 -8.11 7.18 13.17
C ARG A 31 -7.63 5.95 13.97
N PRO A 32 -8.31 4.77 13.93
CA PRO A 32 -7.91 3.61 14.72
C PRO A 32 -6.55 3.02 14.37
N TYR A 33 -6.05 3.24 13.15
CA TYR A 33 -4.82 2.61 12.63
C TYR A 33 -3.66 3.61 12.48
N LEU A 34 -3.95 4.91 12.42
CA LEU A 34 -2.96 5.95 12.08
C LEU A 34 -1.75 5.98 13.01
N GLN A 35 -1.95 5.82 14.32
CA GLN A 35 -0.86 5.84 15.29
C GLN A 35 0.20 4.77 14.97
N GLU A 36 -0.24 3.56 14.65
CA GLU A 36 0.62 2.44 14.32
C GLU A 36 1.23 2.60 12.92
N SER A 37 0.43 2.97 11.94
CA SER A 37 0.84 3.17 10.56
C SER A 37 1.89 4.27 10.41
N VAL A 38 1.61 5.46 10.91
CA VAL A 38 2.52 6.61 10.88
C VAL A 38 3.80 6.32 11.68
N GLY A 39 3.64 5.75 12.89
CA GLY A 39 4.77 5.35 13.72
C GLY A 39 5.68 4.35 13.02
N SER A 40 5.15 3.43 12.22
CA SER A 40 5.93 2.45 11.47
C SER A 40 6.85 3.07 10.39
N ILE A 41 6.47 4.21 9.85
CA ILE A 41 7.30 4.98 8.91
C ILE A 41 8.34 5.83 9.65
N LEU A 42 7.95 6.55 10.69
CA LEU A 42 8.87 7.39 11.44
C LEU A 42 9.96 6.58 12.17
N ASN A 43 9.72 5.29 12.42
CA ASN A 43 10.65 4.34 13.03
C ASN A 43 11.43 3.46 12.03
N GLN A 44 11.43 3.78 10.71
CA GLN A 44 12.26 3.07 9.74
C GLN A 44 13.75 3.18 10.09
N THR A 45 14.54 2.13 9.77
CA THR A 45 16.01 2.16 9.93
C THR A 45 16.66 3.16 8.98
N PHE A 46 16.08 3.36 7.81
CA PHE A 46 16.48 4.38 6.84
C PHE A 46 15.96 5.75 7.29
N ARG A 47 16.86 6.70 7.59
CA ARG A 47 16.53 7.99 8.23
C ARG A 47 16.39 9.17 7.28
N ASP A 48 17.03 9.12 6.11
CA ASP A 48 16.99 10.18 5.11
C ASP A 48 15.68 10.14 4.32
N LEU A 49 14.61 10.53 4.99
CA LEU A 49 13.25 10.54 4.46
C LEU A 49 12.47 11.79 4.87
N GLU A 50 11.52 12.20 4.03
CA GLU A 50 10.36 13.00 4.41
C GLU A 50 9.09 12.15 4.34
N PHE A 51 8.06 12.53 5.09
CA PHE A 51 6.79 11.83 5.11
C PHE A 51 5.65 12.81 4.77
N VAL A 52 5.15 12.76 3.54
CA VAL A 52 4.04 13.59 3.04
C VAL A 52 2.73 12.86 3.28
N VAL A 53 1.87 13.45 4.13
CA VAL A 53 0.56 12.91 4.49
C VAL A 53 -0.53 13.88 4.05
N ILE A 54 -1.44 13.42 3.20
CA ILE A 54 -2.65 14.14 2.80
C ILE A 54 -3.84 13.61 3.59
N ASP A 55 -4.37 14.38 4.51
CA ASP A 55 -5.67 14.11 5.13
C ASP A 55 -6.77 14.66 4.22
N ASP A 56 -7.52 13.76 3.63
CA ASP A 56 -8.56 14.03 2.65
C ASP A 56 -9.90 14.43 3.30
N GLY A 57 -9.85 15.25 4.36
CA GLY A 57 -11.03 15.78 5.05
C GLY A 57 -11.65 14.80 6.04
N SER A 58 -10.84 14.13 6.84
CA SER A 58 -11.31 13.22 7.88
C SER A 58 -12.19 13.91 8.92
N THR A 59 -13.19 13.18 9.42
CA THR A 59 -14.17 13.62 10.43
C THR A 59 -14.14 12.79 11.71
N ASP A 60 -13.22 11.82 11.81
CA ASP A 60 -13.11 10.87 12.93
C ASP A 60 -12.01 11.23 13.94
N GLY A 61 -11.43 12.44 13.83
CA GLY A 61 -10.30 12.90 14.65
C GLY A 61 -8.93 12.44 14.14
N SER A 62 -8.85 11.93 12.90
CA SER A 62 -7.58 11.61 12.23
C SER A 62 -6.67 12.83 12.10
N ASP A 63 -7.23 13.98 11.69
CA ASP A 63 -6.51 15.24 11.51
C ASP A 63 -5.85 15.73 12.81
N ALA A 64 -6.58 15.67 13.92
CA ALA A 64 -6.07 16.08 15.23
C ALA A 64 -4.87 15.22 15.65
N LEU A 65 -4.97 13.88 15.49
CA LEU A 65 -3.85 12.97 15.77
C LEU A 65 -2.64 13.25 14.88
N LEU A 66 -2.86 13.46 13.58
CA LEU A 66 -1.79 13.73 12.62
C LEU A 66 -1.07 15.04 12.94
N ARG A 67 -1.80 16.11 13.34
CA ARG A 67 -1.20 17.38 13.80
C ARG A 67 -0.34 17.18 15.05
N GLU A 68 -0.82 16.36 16.01
CA GLU A 68 -0.05 16.04 17.21
C GLU A 68 1.27 15.31 16.87
N ILE A 69 1.24 14.35 15.93
CA ILE A 69 2.44 13.63 15.51
C ILE A 69 3.39 14.56 14.72
N ALA A 70 2.85 15.38 13.80
CA ALA A 70 3.63 16.32 12.99
C ALA A 70 4.37 17.37 13.86
N ALA A 71 3.77 17.78 14.97
CA ALA A 71 4.41 18.69 15.92
C ALA A 71 5.63 18.07 16.63
N LYS A 72 5.72 16.73 16.66
CA LYS A 72 6.81 15.99 17.33
C LYS A 72 7.90 15.49 16.38
N ASP A 73 7.63 15.42 15.07
CA ASP A 73 8.60 14.91 14.08
C ASP A 73 8.56 15.77 12.80
N ALA A 74 9.59 16.59 12.61
CA ALA A 74 9.69 17.53 11.49
C ALA A 74 9.78 16.84 10.11
N ARG A 75 10.02 15.52 10.03
CA ARG A 75 9.99 14.77 8.78
C ARG A 75 8.57 14.60 8.25
N LEU A 76 7.54 14.66 9.12
CA LEU A 76 6.14 14.55 8.73
C LEU A 76 5.60 15.91 8.28
N ARG A 77 5.24 15.98 7.00
CA ARG A 77 4.60 17.11 6.37
C ARG A 77 3.11 16.80 6.14
N LEU A 78 2.24 17.38 6.96
CA LEU A 78 0.80 17.17 6.92
C LEU A 78 0.09 18.24 6.09
N ILE A 79 -0.78 17.79 5.19
CA ILE A 79 -1.73 18.63 4.45
C ILE A 79 -3.14 18.17 4.82
N VAL A 80 -3.96 19.06 5.37
CA VAL A 80 -5.37 18.82 5.71
C VAL A 80 -6.25 19.70 4.82
N ARG A 81 -7.21 19.11 4.14
CA ARG A 81 -8.10 19.82 3.24
C ARG A 81 -9.43 19.08 3.02
N PRO A 82 -10.47 19.72 2.43
CA PRO A 82 -11.73 19.03 2.10
C PRO A 82 -11.52 17.82 1.18
N ASN A 83 -12.40 16.82 1.31
CA ASN A 83 -12.31 15.56 0.56
C ASN A 83 -12.37 15.79 -0.96
N LYS A 84 -11.39 15.24 -1.68
CA LYS A 84 -11.29 15.25 -3.15
C LYS A 84 -11.14 13.83 -3.73
N GLY A 85 -11.01 12.83 -2.88
CA GLY A 85 -10.81 11.43 -3.24
C GLY A 85 -9.35 11.01 -3.34
N LEU A 86 -9.13 9.69 -3.24
CA LEU A 86 -7.81 9.07 -3.10
C LEU A 86 -6.85 9.46 -4.22
N THR A 87 -7.28 9.34 -5.49
CA THR A 87 -6.38 9.55 -6.64
C THR A 87 -5.88 11.00 -6.72
N LYS A 88 -6.75 11.98 -6.45
CA LYS A 88 -6.37 13.39 -6.38
C LYS A 88 -5.43 13.66 -5.20
N SER A 89 -5.68 13.03 -4.05
CA SER A 89 -4.81 13.14 -2.87
C SER A 89 -3.42 12.60 -3.15
N LEU A 90 -3.32 11.46 -3.86
CA LEU A 90 -2.04 10.87 -4.25
C LEU A 90 -1.27 11.78 -5.22
N ASN A 91 -1.92 12.38 -6.22
CA ASN A 91 -1.26 13.31 -7.14
C ASN A 91 -0.81 14.60 -6.44
N GLU A 92 -1.65 15.17 -5.58
CA GLU A 92 -1.28 16.34 -4.78
C GLU A 92 -0.04 16.04 -3.90
N GLY A 93 -0.05 14.90 -3.22
CA GLY A 93 1.10 14.47 -2.43
C GLY A 93 2.34 14.16 -3.27
N LEU A 94 2.18 13.53 -4.44
CA LEU A 94 3.28 13.24 -5.37
C LEU A 94 3.96 14.53 -5.85
N ALA A 95 3.19 15.58 -6.15
CA ALA A 95 3.72 16.88 -6.54
C ALA A 95 4.52 17.57 -5.41
N LEU A 96 4.18 17.27 -4.14
CA LEU A 96 4.84 17.83 -2.96
C LEU A 96 6.10 17.03 -2.55
N CYS A 97 6.24 15.79 -3.02
CA CYS A 97 7.37 14.93 -2.73
C CYS A 97 8.65 15.44 -3.41
N ARG A 98 9.77 15.46 -2.67
CA ARG A 98 11.09 15.96 -3.14
C ARG A 98 12.11 14.84 -3.30
N GLY A 99 11.85 13.68 -2.71
CA GLY A 99 12.76 12.54 -2.72
C GLY A 99 12.99 11.94 -4.11
N GLU A 100 14.14 11.32 -4.31
CA GLU A 100 14.47 10.54 -5.51
C GLU A 100 13.49 9.37 -5.69
N TYR A 101 13.14 8.73 -4.57
CA TYR A 101 12.20 7.61 -4.52
C TYR A 101 10.93 8.01 -3.79
N ILE A 102 9.79 7.54 -4.32
CA ILE A 102 8.49 7.68 -3.67
C ILE A 102 8.09 6.33 -3.09
N ALA A 103 7.98 6.23 -1.77
CA ALA A 103 7.49 5.04 -1.09
C ALA A 103 6.01 5.23 -0.71
N ARG A 104 5.14 4.40 -1.27
CA ARG A 104 3.70 4.44 -0.99
C ARG A 104 3.41 3.85 0.41
N MET A 105 2.42 4.41 1.11
CA MET A 105 1.94 3.85 2.39
C MET A 105 0.43 4.06 2.53
N ASP A 106 -0.31 3.03 2.97
CA ASP A 106 -1.71 3.15 3.37
C ASP A 106 -1.83 3.42 4.88
N ALA A 107 -2.90 4.10 5.27
CA ALA A 107 -3.11 4.57 6.64
C ALA A 107 -3.51 3.45 7.63
N ASP A 108 -3.77 2.25 7.15
CA ASP A 108 -4.19 1.07 7.92
C ASP A 108 -3.11 -0.05 7.97
N ASP A 109 -2.01 0.11 7.24
CA ASP A 109 -0.93 -0.86 7.15
C ASP A 109 0.24 -0.55 8.10
N ILE A 110 1.19 -1.49 8.22
CA ILE A 110 2.37 -1.34 9.07
C ILE A 110 3.62 -1.67 8.27
N SER A 111 4.49 -0.68 8.08
CA SER A 111 5.78 -0.86 7.41
C SER A 111 6.76 -1.57 8.35
N LEU A 112 7.45 -2.63 7.86
CA LEU A 112 8.48 -3.28 8.67
C LEU A 112 9.76 -2.41 8.72
N PRO A 113 10.55 -2.47 9.81
CA PRO A 113 11.61 -1.49 10.11
C PRO A 113 12.66 -1.32 9.00
N LYS A 114 13.00 -2.38 8.28
CA LYS A 114 14.03 -2.37 7.22
C LYS A 114 13.47 -2.20 5.81
N ARG A 115 12.18 -1.83 5.66
CA ARG A 115 11.57 -1.73 4.34
C ARG A 115 12.30 -0.73 3.44
N LEU A 116 12.40 0.51 3.87
CA LEU A 116 13.02 1.57 3.05
C LEU A 116 14.49 1.31 2.78
N GLU A 117 15.23 0.82 3.79
CA GLU A 117 16.64 0.43 3.64
C GLU A 117 16.84 -0.58 2.51
N LYS A 118 16.06 -1.69 2.52
CA LYS A 118 16.15 -2.73 1.49
C LYS A 118 15.70 -2.25 0.12
N GLN A 119 14.61 -1.49 0.05
CA GLN A 119 14.08 -1.01 -1.23
C GLN A 119 15.01 0.02 -1.87
N VAL A 120 15.58 0.96 -1.09
CA VAL A 120 16.56 1.93 -1.59
C VAL A 120 17.84 1.24 -2.05
N ALA A 121 18.36 0.29 -1.27
CA ALA A 121 19.55 -0.48 -1.66
C ALA A 121 19.35 -1.21 -3.01
N TYR A 122 18.20 -1.85 -3.20
CA TYR A 122 17.87 -2.51 -4.47
C TYR A 122 17.78 -1.51 -5.62
N LEU A 123 17.01 -0.42 -5.47
CA LEU A 123 16.84 0.58 -6.53
C LEU A 123 18.13 1.28 -6.92
N ARG A 124 19.06 1.48 -5.98
CA ARG A 124 20.41 2.00 -6.27
C ARG A 124 21.25 1.02 -7.06
N ALA A 125 21.15 -0.28 -6.75
CA ALA A 125 21.87 -1.33 -7.48
C ALA A 125 21.27 -1.63 -8.88
N HIS A 126 20.00 -1.27 -9.11
CA HIS A 126 19.25 -1.54 -10.33
C HIS A 126 18.65 -0.25 -10.91
N PRO A 127 19.45 0.59 -11.59
CA PRO A 127 18.98 1.88 -12.13
C PRO A 127 17.87 1.72 -13.20
N GLU A 128 17.80 0.58 -13.86
CA GLU A 128 16.73 0.22 -14.81
C GLU A 128 15.39 -0.08 -14.13
N CYS A 129 15.38 -0.38 -12.81
CA CYS A 129 14.16 -0.66 -12.05
C CYS A 129 13.49 0.65 -11.66
N VAL A 130 12.27 0.88 -12.16
CA VAL A 130 11.47 2.09 -11.91
C VAL A 130 10.39 1.90 -10.85
N LEU A 131 9.99 0.66 -10.58
CA LEU A 131 8.98 0.29 -9.59
C LEU A 131 9.37 -0.99 -8.87
N LEU A 132 9.40 -0.93 -7.55
CA LEU A 132 9.75 -2.05 -6.68
C LEU A 132 8.67 -2.28 -5.64
N GLY A 133 8.15 -3.50 -5.59
CA GLY A 133 7.30 -3.98 -4.52
C GLY A 133 8.04 -4.93 -3.57
N SER A 134 7.28 -5.67 -2.80
CA SER A 134 7.77 -6.82 -2.00
C SER A 134 6.62 -7.74 -1.61
N ARG A 135 6.94 -8.87 -0.98
CA ARG A 135 5.93 -9.66 -0.27
C ARG A 135 5.38 -8.90 0.92
N VAL A 136 4.16 -9.24 1.31
CA VAL A 136 3.47 -8.68 2.47
C VAL A 136 2.93 -9.78 3.36
N LEU A 137 2.92 -9.55 4.67
CA LEU A 137 2.20 -10.36 5.64
C LEU A 137 0.78 -9.80 5.78
N ARG A 138 -0.23 -10.55 5.37
CA ARG A 138 -1.61 -10.17 5.62
C ARG A 138 -1.93 -10.30 7.11
N ILE A 139 -2.56 -9.27 7.66
CA ILE A 139 -3.02 -9.23 9.06
C ILE A 139 -4.52 -8.98 9.12
N ASP A 140 -5.15 -9.42 10.22
CA ASP A 140 -6.54 -9.12 10.51
C ASP A 140 -6.73 -7.66 10.99
N PRO A 141 -7.97 -7.17 11.24
CA PRO A 141 -8.19 -5.81 11.72
C PRO A 141 -7.48 -5.49 13.04
N TYR A 142 -7.10 -6.49 13.82
CA TYR A 142 -6.46 -6.37 15.14
C TYR A 142 -4.93 -6.56 15.07
N GLY A 143 -4.35 -6.71 13.86
CA GLY A 143 -2.92 -6.90 13.66
C GLY A 143 -2.44 -8.36 13.76
N SER A 144 -3.37 -9.33 13.93
CA SER A 144 -2.98 -10.75 14.01
C SER A 144 -2.59 -11.31 12.64
N PRO A 145 -1.50 -12.10 12.52
CA PRO A 145 -1.02 -12.61 11.25
C PRO A 145 -1.98 -13.64 10.64
N LEU A 146 -2.20 -13.54 9.33
CA LEU A 146 -3.04 -14.46 8.56
C LEU A 146 -2.18 -15.34 7.63
N ASN A 147 -1.59 -14.75 6.58
CA ASN A 147 -0.73 -15.43 5.62
C ASN A 147 0.15 -14.44 4.88
N GLU A 148 1.26 -14.91 4.36
CA GLU A 148 2.11 -14.13 3.46
C GLU A 148 1.54 -14.12 2.03
N SER A 149 1.88 -13.08 1.28
CA SER A 149 1.58 -13.03 -0.15
C SER A 149 2.61 -13.84 -0.94
N ASP A 150 2.17 -14.37 -2.08
CA ASP A 150 3.03 -15.06 -3.05
C ASP A 150 3.12 -14.22 -4.33
N ASN A 151 3.83 -13.07 -4.22
CA ASN A 151 4.02 -12.16 -5.34
C ASN A 151 5.08 -12.71 -6.30
N LYS A 152 4.87 -12.52 -7.61
CA LYS A 152 5.88 -12.72 -8.64
C LYS A 152 7.03 -11.75 -8.43
N LEU A 153 8.25 -12.13 -8.79
CA LEU A 153 9.45 -11.36 -8.47
C LEU A 153 10.05 -10.65 -9.68
N THR A 154 9.95 -11.23 -10.86
CA THR A 154 10.59 -10.70 -12.08
C THR A 154 9.66 -9.78 -12.86
N HIS A 155 10.26 -8.89 -13.66
CA HIS A 155 9.51 -7.97 -14.53
C HIS A 155 8.52 -8.70 -15.42
N GLU A 156 8.99 -9.75 -16.10
CA GLU A 156 8.20 -10.49 -17.08
C GLU A 156 6.99 -11.18 -16.47
N GLU A 157 7.15 -11.78 -15.29
CA GLU A 157 6.06 -12.42 -14.57
C GLU A 157 5.05 -11.40 -14.03
N ILE A 158 5.56 -10.27 -13.50
CA ILE A 158 4.71 -9.20 -12.93
C ILE A 158 3.95 -8.50 -14.05
N ASP A 159 4.60 -8.15 -15.15
CA ASP A 159 3.98 -7.47 -16.29
C ASP A 159 2.88 -8.32 -16.92
N LYS A 160 3.15 -9.61 -17.11
CA LYS A 160 2.16 -10.60 -17.54
C LYS A 160 0.94 -10.65 -16.62
N GLN A 161 1.18 -10.65 -15.30
CA GLN A 161 0.12 -10.62 -14.31
C GLN A 161 -0.67 -9.30 -14.31
N LEU A 162 -0.01 -8.15 -14.51
CA LEU A 162 -0.65 -6.85 -14.65
C LEU A 162 -1.57 -6.80 -15.89
N LEU A 163 -1.16 -7.39 -17.01
CA LEU A 163 -1.97 -7.53 -18.24
C LEU A 163 -3.16 -8.48 -18.09
N GLY A 164 -3.37 -9.04 -16.92
CA GLY A 164 -4.53 -9.87 -16.62
C GLY A 164 -4.26 -11.37 -16.70
N GLU A 165 -3.06 -11.80 -16.99
CA GLU A 165 -2.68 -13.21 -16.99
C GLU A 165 -2.27 -13.65 -15.56
N GLY A 166 -3.17 -14.30 -14.86
CA GLY A 166 -2.93 -14.82 -13.51
C GLY A 166 -3.80 -14.18 -12.42
N LEU A 167 -3.73 -14.77 -11.23
CA LEU A 167 -4.49 -14.37 -10.05
C LEU A 167 -3.58 -13.65 -9.04
N GLY A 168 -4.15 -12.73 -8.27
CA GLY A 168 -3.48 -12.04 -7.16
C GLY A 168 -3.04 -10.62 -7.48
N PHE A 169 -2.28 -10.04 -6.55
CA PHE A 169 -1.72 -8.70 -6.70
C PHE A 169 -0.31 -8.81 -7.29
N ALA A 170 -0.09 -8.20 -8.43
CA ALA A 170 1.23 -8.15 -9.06
C ALA A 170 2.22 -7.37 -8.17
N ILE A 171 1.88 -6.12 -7.82
CA ILE A 171 2.58 -5.29 -6.84
C ILE A 171 1.54 -4.71 -5.89
N THR A 172 1.71 -4.94 -4.59
CA THR A 172 0.80 -4.44 -3.57
C THR A 172 1.03 -2.93 -3.37
N HIS A 173 -0.02 -2.12 -3.56
CA HIS A 173 0.09 -0.66 -3.59
C HIS A 173 0.83 -0.05 -2.38
N PRO A 174 0.48 -0.36 -1.11
CA PRO A 174 1.10 0.28 0.05
C PRO A 174 2.56 -0.12 0.33
N VAL A 175 3.11 -1.12 -0.38
CA VAL A 175 4.53 -1.49 -0.26
C VAL A 175 5.36 -1.04 -1.45
N ALA A 176 4.72 -0.47 -2.48
CA ALA A 176 5.40 0.00 -3.66
C ALA A 176 6.35 1.17 -3.36
N THR A 177 7.55 1.11 -3.95
CA THR A 177 8.49 2.22 -4.00
C THR A 177 8.92 2.40 -5.46
N PHE A 178 8.86 3.62 -5.97
CA PHE A 178 9.14 3.90 -7.37
C PHE A 178 10.00 5.15 -7.54
N ARG A 179 10.67 5.26 -8.69
CA ARG A 179 11.44 6.45 -9.05
C ARG A 179 10.50 7.62 -9.31
N ARG A 180 10.79 8.75 -8.68
CA ARG A 180 9.98 9.97 -8.82
C ARG A 180 9.99 10.48 -10.26
N ASP A 181 11.13 10.50 -10.92
CA ASP A 181 11.28 10.94 -12.31
C ASP A 181 10.45 10.08 -13.29
N ALA A 182 10.47 8.76 -13.11
CA ALA A 182 9.64 7.85 -13.91
C ALA A 182 8.14 8.10 -13.70
N ALA A 183 7.71 8.30 -12.44
CA ALA A 183 6.32 8.62 -12.12
C ALA A 183 5.89 9.97 -12.73
N MET A 184 6.75 10.99 -12.67
CA MET A 184 6.48 12.31 -13.26
C MET A 184 6.46 12.23 -14.79
N LYS A 185 7.35 11.47 -15.40
CA LYS A 185 7.40 11.26 -16.85
C LYS A 185 6.10 10.67 -17.41
N ILE A 186 5.46 9.75 -16.69
CA ILE A 186 4.17 9.16 -17.08
C ILE A 186 2.96 9.98 -16.64
N GLY A 187 3.14 11.14 -15.97
CA GLY A 187 2.08 12.04 -15.51
C GLY A 187 1.37 11.60 -14.23
N GLY A 188 2.01 10.80 -13.39
CA GLY A 188 1.44 10.34 -12.10
C GLY A 188 0.22 9.42 -12.25
N TYR A 189 -0.70 9.46 -11.27
CA TYR A 189 -1.96 8.73 -11.31
C TYR A 189 -2.97 9.43 -12.20
N ARG A 190 -3.69 8.70 -13.06
CA ARG A 190 -4.76 9.27 -13.90
C ARG A 190 -6.04 9.46 -13.06
N GLU A 191 -6.51 10.70 -12.92
CA GLU A 191 -7.60 11.06 -12.01
C GLU A 191 -8.97 10.47 -12.38
N GLN A 192 -9.16 10.06 -13.62
CA GLN A 192 -10.36 9.35 -14.07
C GLN A 192 -10.52 7.97 -13.43
N PHE A 193 -9.44 7.39 -12.89
CA PHE A 193 -9.49 6.10 -12.20
C PHE A 193 -9.60 6.34 -10.69
N THR A 194 -10.84 6.32 -10.20
CA THR A 194 -11.18 6.47 -8.77
C THR A 194 -11.00 5.17 -7.97
N ALA A 195 -10.78 4.06 -8.69
CA ALA A 195 -10.39 2.75 -8.17
C ALA A 195 -9.44 2.09 -9.18
N SER A 196 -8.60 1.14 -8.73
CA SER A 196 -7.57 0.48 -9.55
C SER A 196 -6.57 1.45 -10.22
N GLN A 197 -6.40 2.64 -9.66
CA GLN A 197 -5.44 3.66 -10.10
C GLN A 197 -3.99 3.16 -10.03
N ASP A 198 -3.71 2.25 -9.11
CA ASP A 198 -2.44 1.54 -8.98
C ASP A 198 -2.15 0.63 -10.17
N LEU A 199 -3.13 -0.18 -10.61
CA LEU A 199 -2.99 -1.01 -11.80
C LEU A 199 -2.64 -0.19 -13.04
N ASP A 200 -3.34 0.94 -13.26
CA ASP A 200 -3.06 1.85 -14.35
C ASP A 200 -1.64 2.40 -14.29
N MET A 201 -1.23 2.87 -13.12
CA MET A 201 0.09 3.45 -12.92
C MET A 201 1.20 2.39 -13.10
N TRP A 202 1.01 1.18 -12.57
CA TRP A 202 1.98 0.10 -12.69
C TRP A 202 2.18 -0.35 -14.14
N LEU A 203 1.10 -0.47 -14.91
CA LEU A 203 1.18 -0.79 -16.35
C LEU A 203 1.99 0.27 -17.12
N ARG A 204 1.77 1.57 -16.85
CA ARG A 204 2.50 2.66 -17.50
C ARG A 204 3.97 2.75 -17.04
N LEU A 205 4.26 2.46 -15.78
CA LEU A 205 5.64 2.37 -15.29
C LEU A 205 6.38 1.18 -15.95
N ALA A 206 5.72 0.03 -16.11
CA ALA A 206 6.29 -1.12 -16.80
C ALA A 206 6.64 -0.87 -18.29
N GLU A 207 6.03 0.17 -18.89
CA GLU A 207 6.32 0.60 -20.26
C GLU A 207 7.59 1.49 -20.36
N VAL A 208 8.07 2.04 -19.24
CA VAL A 208 9.21 2.98 -19.23
C VAL A 208 10.43 2.48 -18.46
N GLY A 209 10.34 1.32 -17.82
CA GLY A 209 11.45 0.69 -17.10
C GLY A 209 11.09 -0.66 -16.53
N ARG A 210 12.05 -1.32 -15.90
CA ARG A 210 11.79 -2.62 -15.26
C ARG A 210 11.04 -2.46 -13.95
N ILE A 211 10.25 -3.48 -13.61
CA ILE A 211 9.51 -3.58 -12.34
C ILE A 211 9.87 -4.88 -11.64
N ALA A 212 9.90 -4.89 -10.32
CA ALA A 212 10.28 -6.06 -9.54
C ALA A 212 9.56 -6.14 -8.19
N ASN A 213 9.61 -7.29 -7.53
CA ASN A 213 9.29 -7.45 -6.12
C ASN A 213 10.48 -8.09 -5.39
N LEU A 214 10.76 -7.61 -4.18
CA LEU A 214 11.66 -8.29 -3.26
C LEU A 214 10.98 -9.54 -2.67
N PRO A 215 11.72 -10.63 -2.47
CA PRO A 215 11.18 -11.83 -1.82
C PRO A 215 10.92 -11.64 -0.32
N ASP A 216 11.44 -10.58 0.26
CA ASP A 216 11.26 -10.24 1.66
C ASP A 216 9.83 -9.78 1.95
N VAL A 217 9.31 -10.12 3.13
CA VAL A 217 8.12 -9.48 3.69
C VAL A 217 8.54 -8.14 4.30
N LEU A 218 8.03 -7.03 3.74
CA LEU A 218 8.42 -5.68 4.16
C LEU A 218 7.24 -4.82 4.67
N LEU A 219 6.01 -5.36 4.60
CA LEU A 219 4.80 -4.69 5.06
C LEU A 219 3.84 -5.69 5.69
N LYS A 220 3.14 -5.29 6.75
CA LYS A 220 1.93 -5.96 7.23
C LYS A 220 0.73 -5.28 6.58
N TYR A 221 0.06 -6.01 5.70
CA TYR A 221 -1.11 -5.54 4.95
C TYR A 221 -2.40 -5.89 5.69
N ARG A 222 -3.14 -4.87 6.12
CA ARG A 222 -4.34 -5.07 6.94
C ARG A 222 -5.57 -5.36 6.08
N SER A 223 -6.31 -6.40 6.47
CA SER A 223 -7.56 -6.80 5.83
C SER A 223 -8.73 -6.48 6.77
N HIS A 224 -9.64 -5.60 6.36
CA HIS A 224 -10.86 -5.29 7.09
C HIS A 224 -12.03 -5.04 6.13
N LEU A 225 -13.28 -5.15 6.63
CA LEU A 225 -14.49 -5.07 5.78
C LEU A 225 -14.74 -3.69 5.14
N LYS A 226 -14.08 -2.63 5.63
CA LYS A 226 -14.16 -1.27 5.07
C LYS A 226 -13.12 -1.02 3.96
N SER A 227 -12.25 -1.99 3.64
CA SER A 227 -11.25 -1.83 2.58
C SER A 227 -11.92 -1.61 1.22
N VAL A 228 -11.28 -0.81 0.35
CA VAL A 228 -11.76 -0.47 -1.00
C VAL A 228 -12.13 -1.72 -1.81
N ARG A 229 -11.40 -2.82 -1.63
CA ARG A 229 -11.69 -4.12 -2.24
C ARG A 229 -13.10 -4.61 -1.96
N PHE A 230 -13.68 -4.32 -0.79
CA PHE A 230 -15.03 -4.77 -0.42
C PHE A 230 -16.10 -3.74 -0.80
N THR A 231 -15.76 -2.45 -0.78
CA THR A 231 -16.73 -1.37 -0.95
C THR A 231 -16.91 -0.90 -2.39
N LYS A 232 -15.87 -1.06 -3.25
CA LYS A 232 -15.84 -0.54 -4.63
C LYS A 232 -15.62 -1.63 -5.70
N LEU A 233 -15.95 -2.89 -5.41
CA LEU A 233 -15.64 -4.01 -6.30
C LEU A 233 -16.21 -3.84 -7.73
N GLN A 234 -17.46 -3.41 -7.87
CA GLN A 234 -18.08 -3.27 -9.20
C GLN A 234 -17.39 -2.16 -10.02
N GLU A 235 -17.01 -1.08 -9.36
CA GLU A 235 -16.24 0.00 -9.97
C GLU A 235 -14.85 -0.50 -10.39
N GLN A 236 -14.17 -1.25 -9.52
CA GLN A 236 -12.88 -1.86 -9.84
C GLN A 236 -12.95 -2.81 -11.03
N LYS A 237 -13.99 -3.65 -11.11
CA LYS A 237 -14.22 -4.56 -12.26
C LYS A 237 -14.36 -3.77 -13.58
N ARG A 238 -15.21 -2.74 -13.58
CA ARG A 238 -15.45 -1.90 -14.78
C ARG A 238 -14.19 -1.16 -15.20
N LEU A 239 -13.51 -0.51 -14.25
CA LEU A 239 -12.30 0.26 -14.54
C LEU A 239 -11.13 -0.63 -14.97
N LYS A 240 -11.02 -1.85 -14.42
CA LYS A 240 -10.00 -2.80 -14.84
C LYS A 240 -10.07 -3.10 -16.35
N VAL A 241 -11.26 -3.33 -16.90
CA VAL A 241 -11.43 -3.56 -18.34
C VAL A 241 -10.93 -2.36 -19.15
N VAL A 242 -11.30 -1.15 -18.76
CA VAL A 242 -10.87 0.09 -19.43
C VAL A 242 -9.34 0.24 -19.36
N ILE A 243 -8.76 0.04 -18.18
CA ILE A 243 -7.31 0.15 -17.96
C ILE A 243 -6.54 -0.86 -18.80
N LEU A 244 -7.01 -2.11 -18.84
CA LEU A 244 -6.37 -3.15 -19.63
C LEU A 244 -6.48 -2.88 -21.13
N SER A 245 -7.67 -2.51 -21.64
CA SER A 245 -7.87 -2.17 -23.04
C SER A 245 -6.93 -1.05 -23.48
N ASP A 246 -6.79 -0.02 -22.65
CA ASP A 246 -5.90 1.09 -22.90
C ASP A 246 -4.41 0.65 -22.90
N ALA A 247 -3.99 -0.22 -21.96
CA ALA A 247 -2.64 -0.75 -21.92
C ALA A 247 -2.30 -1.61 -23.16
N TYR A 248 -3.23 -2.48 -23.58
CA TYR A 248 -3.06 -3.28 -24.81
C TYR A 248 -2.92 -2.39 -26.05
N THR A 249 -3.76 -1.35 -26.16
CA THR A 249 -3.70 -0.38 -27.26
C THR A 249 -2.38 0.39 -27.27
N ARG A 250 -1.93 0.93 -26.15
CA ARG A 250 -0.65 1.66 -26.05
C ARG A 250 0.55 0.81 -26.44
N ARG A 251 0.51 -0.50 -26.12
CA ARG A 251 1.59 -1.45 -26.39
C ARG A 251 1.50 -2.11 -27.75
N GLY A 252 0.48 -1.79 -28.57
CA GLY A 252 0.27 -2.42 -29.89
C GLY A 252 -0.05 -3.92 -29.79
N LEU A 253 -0.57 -4.38 -28.65
CA LEU A 253 -0.93 -5.77 -28.43
C LEU A 253 -2.34 -6.06 -28.95
N PRO A 254 -2.61 -7.26 -29.49
CA PRO A 254 -3.97 -7.65 -29.90
C PRO A 254 -4.88 -7.70 -28.67
N LEU A 255 -6.02 -7.02 -28.76
CA LEU A 255 -7.01 -7.06 -27.68
C LEU A 255 -7.52 -8.50 -27.53
N PRO A 256 -7.56 -9.05 -26.31
CA PRO A 256 -8.16 -10.36 -26.08
C PRO A 256 -9.68 -10.31 -26.35
N THR A 257 -10.28 -11.42 -26.76
CA THR A 257 -11.74 -11.53 -26.99
C THR A 257 -12.57 -11.25 -25.74
N ALA A 258 -11.99 -11.54 -24.56
CA ALA A 258 -12.55 -11.17 -23.26
C ALA A 258 -11.41 -11.04 -22.24
N PHE A 259 -11.48 -10.03 -21.37
CA PHE A 259 -10.62 -9.99 -20.19
C PHE A 259 -11.13 -10.93 -19.11
N PRO A 260 -10.23 -11.55 -18.30
CA PRO A 260 -10.65 -12.44 -17.23
C PRO A 260 -11.64 -11.74 -16.30
N GLU A 261 -12.85 -12.31 -16.19
CA GLU A 261 -13.83 -11.78 -15.26
C GLU A 261 -13.39 -12.00 -13.82
N VAL A 262 -13.50 -10.96 -13.03
CA VAL A 262 -13.38 -11.08 -11.58
C VAL A 262 -14.70 -11.66 -11.06
N THR A 263 -14.78 -12.98 -10.94
CA THR A 263 -15.97 -13.70 -10.44
C THR A 263 -16.17 -13.55 -8.93
N TRP A 264 -15.19 -12.97 -8.23
CA TRP A 264 -15.25 -12.76 -6.80
C TRP A 264 -16.34 -11.74 -6.44
N ASN A 265 -17.20 -12.07 -5.47
CA ASN A 265 -18.15 -11.18 -4.84
C ASN A 265 -17.68 -10.81 -3.43
N PRO A 266 -18.01 -9.59 -2.93
CA PRO A 266 -17.67 -9.23 -1.56
C PRO A 266 -18.27 -10.26 -0.60
N PRO A 267 -17.46 -10.89 0.26
CA PRO A 267 -18.00 -11.84 1.23
C PRO A 267 -18.85 -11.13 2.27
N THR A 268 -19.80 -11.83 2.83
CA THR A 268 -20.43 -11.40 4.09
C THR A 268 -19.38 -11.32 5.20
N ALA A 269 -19.71 -10.64 6.29
CA ALA A 269 -18.79 -10.57 7.43
C ALA A 269 -18.41 -11.97 7.96
N ALA A 270 -19.38 -12.89 8.05
CA ALA A 270 -19.13 -14.27 8.46
C ALA A 270 -18.26 -15.03 7.47
N GLU A 271 -18.49 -14.87 6.16
CA GLU A 271 -17.63 -15.44 5.12
C GLU A 271 -16.20 -14.92 5.21
N GLN A 272 -16.01 -13.63 5.43
CA GLN A 272 -14.69 -13.05 5.60
C GLN A 272 -13.99 -13.60 6.84
N MET A 273 -14.70 -13.77 7.95
CA MET A 273 -14.13 -14.41 9.14
C MET A 273 -13.76 -15.87 8.88
N ARG A 274 -14.56 -16.62 8.10
CA ARG A 274 -14.20 -17.97 7.65
C ARG A 274 -12.94 -17.96 6.78
N HIS A 275 -12.77 -16.95 5.91
CA HIS A 275 -11.55 -16.77 5.12
C HIS A 275 -10.33 -16.51 6.00
N TRP A 276 -10.43 -15.61 6.99
CA TRP A 276 -9.35 -15.34 7.93
C TRP A 276 -8.99 -16.56 8.77
N ALA A 277 -10.00 -17.31 9.24
CA ALA A 277 -9.77 -18.56 9.98
C ALA A 277 -8.96 -19.58 9.16
N ARG A 278 -9.32 -19.78 7.89
CA ARG A 278 -8.58 -20.68 7.00
C ARG A 278 -7.17 -20.16 6.70
N ALA A 279 -7.00 -18.87 6.48
CA ALA A 279 -5.70 -18.25 6.23
C ALA A 279 -4.77 -18.41 7.43
N ALA A 280 -5.24 -18.11 8.64
CA ALA A 280 -4.51 -18.30 9.88
C ALA A 280 -4.15 -19.78 10.13
N LEU A 281 -5.07 -20.71 9.79
CA LEU A 281 -4.82 -22.14 9.95
C LEU A 281 -3.72 -22.64 9.00
N ARG A 282 -3.71 -22.19 7.74
CA ARG A 282 -2.61 -22.48 6.78
C ARG A 282 -1.27 -21.92 7.27
N ALA A 283 -1.29 -20.75 7.89
CA ALA A 283 -0.12 -20.15 8.54
C ALA A 283 0.24 -20.82 9.88
N LYS A 284 -0.39 -21.96 10.21
CA LYS A 284 -0.19 -22.70 11.47
C LYS A 284 -0.52 -21.90 12.75
N ASN A 285 -1.26 -20.80 12.62
CA ASN A 285 -1.68 -19.98 13.74
C ASN A 285 -3.09 -20.40 14.22
N ARG A 286 -3.13 -21.49 14.99
CA ARG A 286 -4.37 -22.13 15.43
C ARG A 286 -5.21 -21.24 16.35
N SER A 287 -4.57 -20.42 17.20
CA SER A 287 -5.26 -19.50 18.11
C SER A 287 -6.07 -18.45 17.33
N ILE A 288 -5.44 -17.81 16.35
CA ILE A 288 -6.10 -16.83 15.49
C ILE A 288 -7.18 -17.47 14.61
N ALA A 289 -6.91 -18.66 14.09
CA ALA A 289 -7.90 -19.43 13.34
C ALA A 289 -9.16 -19.71 14.17
N CYS A 290 -8.99 -20.13 15.43
CA CYS A 290 -10.10 -20.36 16.37
C CYS A 290 -10.89 -19.08 16.65
N LYS A 291 -10.20 -17.96 16.94
CA LYS A 291 -10.83 -16.65 17.15
C LYS A 291 -11.78 -16.29 15.99
N HIS A 292 -11.32 -16.41 14.77
CA HIS A 292 -12.13 -16.06 13.59
C HIS A 292 -13.22 -17.08 13.29
N ALA A 293 -12.98 -18.38 13.50
CA ALA A 293 -14.00 -19.42 13.33
C ALA A 293 -15.17 -19.22 14.33
N MET A 294 -14.85 -18.92 15.58
CA MET A 294 -15.86 -18.60 16.60
C MET A 294 -16.62 -17.29 16.29
N SER A 295 -15.92 -16.29 15.76
CA SER A 295 -16.56 -15.03 15.34
C SER A 295 -17.54 -15.25 14.18
N ALA A 296 -17.17 -16.09 13.19
CA ALA A 296 -18.07 -16.46 12.10
C ALA A 296 -19.30 -17.20 12.60
N LEU A 297 -19.12 -18.13 13.55
CA LEU A 297 -20.21 -18.89 14.13
C LEU A 297 -21.17 -18.01 14.93
N ARG A 298 -20.66 -17.00 15.68
CA ARG A 298 -21.52 -16.04 16.41
C ARG A 298 -22.41 -15.23 15.45
N GLN A 299 -21.94 -14.91 14.25
CA GLN A 299 -22.74 -14.17 13.25
C GLN A 299 -23.74 -15.07 12.52
N GLU A 300 -23.37 -16.33 12.26
CA GLU A 300 -24.21 -17.31 11.56
C GLU A 300 -24.22 -18.65 12.34
N PRO A 301 -24.97 -18.75 13.45
CA PRO A 301 -24.93 -19.94 14.32
C PRO A 301 -25.40 -21.23 13.64
N LEU A 302 -26.31 -21.11 12.67
CA LEU A 302 -26.87 -22.27 11.95
C LEU A 302 -26.12 -22.61 10.66
N SER A 303 -25.06 -21.87 10.32
CA SER A 303 -24.30 -22.09 9.08
C SER A 303 -23.44 -23.34 9.16
N ALA A 304 -23.76 -24.35 8.35
CA ALA A 304 -22.95 -25.55 8.20
C ALA A 304 -21.49 -25.21 7.77
N ALA A 305 -21.29 -24.13 7.00
CA ALA A 305 -19.97 -23.67 6.58
C ALA A 305 -19.14 -23.16 7.79
N SER A 306 -19.77 -22.43 8.74
CA SER A 306 -19.09 -21.95 9.95
C SER A 306 -18.69 -23.11 10.87
N TRP A 307 -19.59 -24.08 11.06
CA TRP A 307 -19.29 -25.31 11.83
C TRP A 307 -18.17 -26.14 11.18
N LYS A 308 -18.17 -26.31 9.84
CA LYS A 308 -17.09 -27.02 9.13
C LYS A 308 -15.71 -26.35 9.33
N VAL A 309 -15.67 -25.02 9.31
CA VAL A 309 -14.41 -24.29 9.55
C VAL A 309 -13.95 -24.49 10.99
N LEU A 310 -14.82 -24.37 11.98
CA LEU A 310 -14.49 -24.60 13.38
C LEU A 310 -13.96 -26.03 13.62
N ALA A 311 -14.64 -27.04 13.07
CA ALA A 311 -14.20 -28.44 13.18
C ALA A 311 -12.79 -28.64 12.58
N LYS A 312 -12.51 -28.07 11.39
CA LYS A 312 -11.16 -28.09 10.79
C LYS A 312 -10.10 -27.46 11.69
N VAL A 313 -10.42 -26.31 12.29
CA VAL A 313 -9.52 -25.62 13.24
C VAL A 313 -9.25 -26.49 14.46
N CYS A 314 -10.30 -27.14 15.04
CA CYS A 314 -10.15 -28.05 16.17
C CYS A 314 -9.29 -29.27 15.83
N LEU A 315 -9.43 -29.82 14.64
CA LEU A 315 -8.65 -30.96 14.15
C LEU A 315 -7.23 -30.58 13.64
N GLY A 316 -6.91 -29.28 13.51
CA GLY A 316 -5.64 -28.80 12.94
C GLY A 316 -5.46 -29.11 11.46
N LYS A 317 -6.55 -29.36 10.71
CA LYS A 317 -6.51 -29.71 9.27
C LYS A 317 -6.68 -28.44 8.41
N ALA A 318 -5.64 -28.09 7.66
CA ALA A 318 -5.60 -26.85 6.83
C ALA A 318 -6.28 -26.97 5.45
N THR A 319 -6.75 -28.16 5.07
CA THR A 319 -7.37 -28.44 3.75
C THR A 319 -8.89 -28.36 3.80
#